data_4e05dd9b2eee3c394f1410ed1a819ab1
#
_entry.id   4e05dd9b2eee3c394f1410ed1a819ab1
#
_cell.length_a   1.000
_cell.length_b   1.000
_cell.length_c   1.000
_cell.angle_alpha   90.00
_cell.angle_beta   90.00
_cell.angle_gamma   90.00
#
_symmetry.space_group_name_H-M   'P 1'
#
loop_
_entity.id
_entity.type
_entity.pdbx_description
1 polymer ?
#
loop_
_entity_poly.entity_id
_entity_poly.type
_entity_poly.pdbx_seq_one_letter_code
_entity_poly.pdbx_strand_id
1 'polypeptide(L)'
;MDRSADFEIESYRRATEVLHRLIRGERHASRCAATRRLRAETKLWRIRAMLNALDDPQCRYPVIHVTGTSGKGSTAAAIAAILTAAGYRVGLRTSPYLQVATEKLQLGHSLIDACSFSSMVSGVLDLAARLFPAELTDPPISYAEVWSVLGFWWFAERRVDIAVVEVGAGGRFDATNVIDPIVSVITSVGLDHLVTLGPTIADVAWHKAGIIKPGSSVVVGPLLAQARAVIAEAAESASADLIHACDPGKTLPGVTRAPLGFRQQNARVAAVVANVLVQRGFQIAEAAIAAGIGSTRLPGRLELMPGTVDPVVWVDGAHNEDKIRAVTREAIRLSPGGPLPVIVLGMLRSKDPSSILAQLGTAASCIVVTVPSVHGKESRSGAALASEVNASGFAGAVHVELEPERAVRRAEEIARRQGAAVLVTGSMYLAGQVRRRWFQDQDIVLQRTPWPTVSDCPG
;
A
#
# COMPACT_ATOMS: atom_id res chain seq x y z
N MET A 1 30.51 0.55 -18.51
CA MET A 1 29.59 0.03 -17.49
C MET A 1 30.13 0.42 -16.14
N ASP A 2 29.36 1.09 -15.33
CA ASP A 2 29.78 1.56 -14.00
C ASP A 2 29.78 0.37 -13.01
N ARG A 3 30.98 -0.10 -12.62
CA ARG A 3 31.14 -1.22 -11.68
C ARG A 3 30.43 -1.01 -10.35
N SER A 4 30.19 0.24 -9.98
CA SER A 4 29.47 0.61 -8.76
C SER A 4 27.96 0.30 -8.91
N ALA A 5 27.36 0.67 -10.01
CA ALA A 5 25.95 0.41 -10.30
C ALA A 5 25.66 -1.09 -10.41
N ASP A 6 26.53 -1.85 -11.07
CA ASP A 6 26.39 -3.31 -11.18
C ASP A 6 26.45 -3.98 -9.79
N PHE A 7 27.35 -3.52 -8.91
CA PHE A 7 27.44 -4.00 -7.54
C PHE A 7 26.18 -3.68 -6.71
N GLU A 8 25.65 -2.47 -6.83
CA GLU A 8 24.40 -2.08 -6.13
C GLU A 8 23.22 -2.93 -6.55
N ILE A 9 23.04 -3.14 -7.86
CA ILE A 9 21.95 -3.97 -8.39
C ILE A 9 22.08 -5.43 -7.94
N GLU A 10 23.29 -5.98 -7.97
CA GLU A 10 23.52 -7.36 -7.53
C GLU A 10 23.26 -7.51 -6.03
N SER A 11 23.71 -6.56 -5.21
CA SER A 11 23.43 -6.51 -3.76
C SER A 11 21.92 -6.47 -3.47
N TYR A 12 21.19 -5.62 -4.20
CA TYR A 12 19.74 -5.55 -4.13
C TYR A 12 19.06 -6.88 -4.50
N ARG A 13 19.48 -7.51 -5.60
CA ARG A 13 18.91 -8.78 -6.07
C ARG A 13 19.08 -9.88 -5.04
N ARG A 14 20.29 -10.07 -4.51
CA ARG A 14 20.58 -11.07 -3.47
C ARG A 14 19.72 -10.89 -2.24
N ALA A 15 19.64 -9.66 -1.72
CA ALA A 15 18.83 -9.36 -0.55
C ALA A 15 17.33 -9.64 -0.80
N THR A 16 16.84 -9.28 -2.00
CA THR A 16 15.44 -9.52 -2.38
C THR A 16 15.13 -11.01 -2.53
N GLU A 17 16.04 -11.80 -3.13
CA GLU A 17 15.88 -13.25 -3.25
C GLU A 17 15.81 -13.93 -1.88
N VAL A 18 16.68 -13.56 -0.95
CA VAL A 18 16.67 -14.10 0.41
C VAL A 18 15.35 -13.78 1.09
N LEU A 19 14.85 -12.56 0.98
CA LEU A 19 13.55 -12.18 1.53
C LEU A 19 12.40 -12.94 0.87
N HIS A 20 12.44 -13.16 -0.44
CA HIS A 20 11.40 -13.92 -1.14
C HIS A 20 11.31 -15.38 -0.67
N ARG A 21 12.42 -16.00 -0.29
CA ARG A 21 12.43 -17.36 0.29
C ARG A 21 11.67 -17.44 1.63
N LEU A 22 11.49 -16.32 2.32
CA LEU A 22 10.68 -16.23 3.55
C LEU A 22 9.18 -16.13 3.27
N ILE A 23 8.76 -15.87 2.01
CA ILE A 23 7.36 -15.81 1.63
C ILE A 23 6.83 -17.25 1.55
N ARG A 24 5.94 -17.59 2.47
CA ARG A 24 5.24 -18.89 2.45
C ARG A 24 3.93 -18.75 1.72
N GLY A 25 3.66 -19.67 0.79
CA GLY A 25 2.39 -19.73 0.08
C GLY A 25 1.21 -19.95 1.04
N GLU A 26 0.00 -19.63 0.60
CA GLU A 26 -1.27 -19.73 1.35
C GLU A 26 -1.56 -21.15 1.90
N ARG A 27 -0.90 -22.17 1.38
CA ARG A 27 -1.07 -23.59 1.80
C ARG A 27 -0.72 -23.86 3.27
N HIS A 28 0.02 -22.95 3.93
CA HIS A 28 0.45 -23.12 5.34
C HIS A 28 -0.41 -22.33 6.33
N ALA A 29 -1.47 -21.67 5.88
CA ALA A 29 -2.39 -20.97 6.79
C ALA A 29 -3.22 -22.00 7.59
N SER A 30 -3.01 -22.07 8.89
CA SER A 30 -3.84 -22.89 9.77
C SER A 30 -5.29 -22.43 9.74
N ARG A 31 -6.22 -23.37 9.59
CA ARG A 31 -7.67 -23.09 9.67
C ARG A 31 -8.16 -22.85 11.10
N CYS A 32 -7.42 -23.33 12.11
CA CYS A 32 -7.77 -23.13 13.52
C CYS A 32 -7.50 -21.69 13.98
N ALA A 33 -8.51 -21.01 14.52
CA ALA A 33 -8.39 -19.62 15.00
C ALA A 33 -7.40 -19.48 16.17
N ALA A 34 -7.39 -20.42 17.11
CA ALA A 34 -6.46 -20.42 18.24
C ALA A 34 -5.00 -20.54 17.78
N THR A 35 -4.72 -21.43 16.83
CA THR A 35 -3.37 -21.58 16.24
C THR A 35 -2.95 -20.31 15.49
N ARG A 36 -3.87 -19.64 14.78
CA ARG A 36 -3.58 -18.38 14.11
C ARG A 36 -3.24 -17.27 15.11
N ARG A 37 -3.98 -17.17 16.20
CA ARG A 37 -3.73 -16.20 17.27
C ARG A 37 -2.39 -16.43 17.94
N LEU A 38 -2.09 -17.65 18.34
CA LEU A 38 -0.80 -18.01 18.95
C LEU A 38 0.38 -17.65 18.03
N ARG A 39 0.29 -17.98 16.73
CA ARG A 39 1.32 -17.61 15.74
C ARG A 39 1.49 -16.10 15.59
N ALA A 40 0.38 -15.36 15.66
CA ALA A 40 0.42 -13.90 15.58
C ALA A 40 1.07 -13.27 16.82
N GLU A 41 0.75 -13.77 18.01
CA GLU A 41 1.35 -13.35 19.28
C GLU A 41 2.84 -13.71 19.33
N THR A 42 3.22 -14.92 18.92
CA THR A 42 4.62 -15.35 18.80
C THR A 42 5.41 -14.45 17.85
N LYS A 43 4.82 -14.09 16.70
CA LYS A 43 5.43 -13.17 15.75
C LYS A 43 5.72 -11.80 16.40
N LEU A 44 4.75 -11.21 17.10
CA LEU A 44 4.95 -9.92 17.77
C LEU A 44 5.99 -10.01 18.89
N TRP A 45 6.01 -11.10 19.63
CA TRP A 45 7.03 -11.35 20.66
C TRP A 45 8.43 -11.42 20.05
N ARG A 46 8.62 -12.16 18.95
CA ARG A 46 9.93 -12.26 18.27
C ARG A 46 10.41 -10.91 17.73
N ILE A 47 9.49 -10.12 17.15
CA ILE A 47 9.84 -8.78 16.68
C ILE A 47 10.33 -7.92 17.85
N ARG A 48 9.62 -7.93 18.99
CA ARG A 48 10.05 -7.19 20.20
C ARG A 48 11.41 -7.67 20.71
N ALA A 49 11.65 -8.98 20.73
CA ALA A 49 12.94 -9.54 21.14
C ALA A 49 14.10 -9.08 20.23
N MET A 50 13.89 -9.06 18.91
CA MET A 50 14.87 -8.55 17.96
C MET A 50 15.09 -7.05 18.11
N LEU A 51 14.03 -6.26 18.30
CA LEU A 51 14.14 -4.82 18.50
C LEU A 51 14.84 -4.48 19.81
N ASN A 52 14.54 -5.20 20.89
CA ASN A 52 15.23 -5.04 22.18
C ASN A 52 16.73 -5.33 22.07
N ALA A 53 17.11 -6.38 21.31
CA ALA A 53 18.52 -6.69 21.04
C ALA A 53 19.24 -5.63 20.17
N LEU A 54 18.49 -4.68 19.58
CA LEU A 54 18.96 -3.51 18.84
C LEU A 54 18.79 -2.21 19.65
N ASP A 55 18.61 -2.29 20.97
CA ASP A 55 18.35 -1.15 21.87
C ASP A 55 17.10 -0.36 21.51
N ASP A 56 16.00 -1.06 21.21
CA ASP A 56 14.66 -0.54 20.94
C ASP A 56 14.61 0.66 19.96
N PRO A 57 15.12 0.50 18.72
CA PRO A 57 15.24 1.59 17.75
C PRO A 57 13.91 2.25 17.44
N GLN A 58 12.78 1.54 17.53
CA GLN A 58 11.43 2.06 17.29
C GLN A 58 10.98 3.09 18.34
N CYS A 59 11.65 3.17 19.50
CA CYS A 59 11.35 4.12 20.56
C CYS A 59 12.13 5.44 20.43
N ARG A 60 13.07 5.54 19.45
CA ARG A 60 13.97 6.70 19.30
C ARG A 60 13.34 7.87 18.55
N TYR A 61 12.12 7.72 18.03
CA TYR A 61 11.40 8.74 17.27
C TYR A 61 9.88 8.55 17.41
N PRO A 62 9.08 9.61 17.33
CA PRO A 62 7.62 9.51 17.32
C PRO A 62 7.10 8.82 16.05
N VAL A 63 5.99 8.09 16.19
CA VAL A 63 5.41 7.32 15.09
C VAL A 63 3.94 7.66 14.88
N ILE A 64 3.53 7.75 13.62
CA ILE A 64 2.13 7.75 13.17
C ILE A 64 1.84 6.38 12.57
N HIS A 65 0.85 5.66 13.10
CA HIS A 65 0.50 4.31 12.67
C HIS A 65 -0.79 4.31 11.85
N VAL A 66 -0.74 3.88 10.60
CA VAL A 66 -1.85 4.01 9.65
C VAL A 66 -2.41 2.66 9.26
N THR A 67 -3.70 2.41 9.57
CA THR A 67 -4.46 1.24 9.10
C THR A 67 -5.70 1.65 8.32
N GLY A 68 -6.38 0.67 7.74
CA GLY A 68 -7.64 0.81 7.00
C GLY A 68 -7.84 -0.32 6.01
N THR A 69 -9.03 -0.43 5.43
CA THR A 69 -9.28 -1.35 4.32
C THR A 69 -8.78 -0.75 3.02
N SER A 70 -9.09 0.52 2.77
CA SER A 70 -8.67 1.30 1.62
C SER A 70 -8.00 2.60 2.06
N GLY A 71 -7.14 3.19 1.21
CA GLY A 71 -6.54 4.50 1.45
C GLY A 71 -5.31 4.53 2.37
N LYS A 72 -4.90 3.42 3.02
CA LYS A 72 -3.76 3.39 3.95
C LYS A 72 -2.50 4.04 3.38
N GLY A 73 -1.96 3.46 2.31
CA GLY A 73 -0.71 3.93 1.69
C GLY A 73 -0.81 5.37 1.17
N SER A 74 -1.95 5.73 0.55
CA SER A 74 -2.17 7.10 0.06
C SER A 74 -2.23 8.12 1.20
N THR A 75 -2.90 7.78 2.32
CA THR A 75 -2.95 8.64 3.50
C THR A 75 -1.58 8.73 4.17
N ALA A 76 -0.86 7.59 4.31
CA ALA A 76 0.49 7.58 4.87
C ALA A 76 1.46 8.43 4.03
N ALA A 77 1.41 8.31 2.70
CA ALA A 77 2.21 9.12 1.79
C ALA A 77 1.85 10.62 1.89
N ALA A 78 0.57 10.96 2.00
CA ALA A 78 0.13 12.36 2.16
C ALA A 78 0.62 12.95 3.49
N ILE A 79 0.51 12.21 4.60
CA ILE A 79 1.04 12.64 5.91
C ILE A 79 2.55 12.85 5.81
N ALA A 80 3.29 11.90 5.23
CA ALA A 80 4.73 12.01 5.07
C ALA A 80 5.13 13.20 4.19
N ALA A 81 4.40 13.46 3.09
CA ALA A 81 4.63 14.61 2.22
C ALA A 81 4.37 15.96 2.93
N ILE A 82 3.32 16.06 3.73
CA ILE A 82 3.04 17.25 4.56
C ILE A 82 4.19 17.51 5.55
N LEU A 83 4.61 16.49 6.27
CA LEU A 83 5.71 16.60 7.24
C LEU A 83 7.05 16.93 6.57
N THR A 84 7.33 16.35 5.40
CA THR A 84 8.52 16.68 4.61
C THR A 84 8.48 18.13 4.11
N ALA A 85 7.30 18.61 3.65
CA ALA A 85 7.11 20.01 3.26
C ALA A 85 7.24 20.98 4.46
N ALA A 86 6.96 20.52 5.66
CA ALA A 86 7.20 21.28 6.91
C ALA A 86 8.66 21.24 7.39
N GLY A 87 9.57 20.57 6.65
CA GLY A 87 10.99 20.52 6.95
C GLY A 87 11.44 19.36 7.83
N TYR A 88 10.55 18.44 8.22
CA TYR A 88 10.93 17.25 9.01
C TYR A 88 11.63 16.19 8.18
N ARG A 89 12.55 15.47 8.81
CA ARG A 89 13.17 14.26 8.27
C ARG A 89 12.25 13.07 8.52
N VAL A 90 11.46 12.72 7.52
CA VAL A 90 10.35 11.78 7.65
C VAL A 90 10.73 10.39 7.15
N GLY A 91 10.57 9.38 8.01
CA GLY A 91 10.57 7.99 7.60
C GLY A 91 9.16 7.56 7.14
N LEU A 92 9.05 6.96 5.95
CA LEU A 92 7.80 6.40 5.46
C LEU A 92 7.96 4.90 5.18
N ARG A 93 7.10 4.09 5.80
CA ARG A 93 6.97 2.65 5.51
C ARG A 93 5.63 2.36 4.87
N THR A 94 5.64 1.79 3.66
CA THR A 94 4.42 1.41 2.92
C THR A 94 4.38 -0.10 2.60
N SER A 95 3.19 -0.61 2.23
CA SER A 95 2.97 -2.02 1.93
C SER A 95 1.70 -2.21 1.07
N PRO A 96 1.73 -3.09 0.06
CA PRO A 96 2.91 -3.71 -0.53
C PRO A 96 3.74 -2.72 -1.37
N TYR A 97 4.95 -3.11 -1.80
CA TYR A 97 5.65 -2.40 -2.85
C TYR A 97 5.03 -2.71 -4.23
N LEU A 98 5.27 -1.85 -5.21
CA LEU A 98 4.73 -2.00 -6.55
C LEU A 98 5.68 -2.78 -7.48
N GLN A 99 6.93 -2.32 -7.64
CA GLN A 99 7.93 -2.89 -8.52
C GLN A 99 9.15 -3.41 -7.78
N VAL A 100 9.76 -2.59 -6.91
CA VAL A 100 11.01 -2.91 -6.22
C VAL A 100 10.85 -2.91 -4.72
N ALA A 101 11.54 -3.82 -4.04
CA ALA A 101 11.41 -4.03 -2.60
C ALA A 101 11.75 -2.77 -1.78
N THR A 102 12.70 -1.96 -2.25
CA THR A 102 13.11 -0.71 -1.61
C THR A 102 12.02 0.35 -1.52
N GLU A 103 10.95 0.28 -2.35
CA GLU A 103 9.77 1.17 -2.25
C GLU A 103 9.07 1.12 -0.88
N LYS A 104 9.29 0.06 -0.11
CA LYS A 104 8.68 -0.08 1.21
C LYS A 104 9.23 0.89 2.24
N LEU A 105 10.43 1.42 2.04
CA LEU A 105 11.11 2.31 2.99
C LEU A 105 11.64 3.55 2.30
N GLN A 106 11.17 4.69 2.76
CA GLN A 106 11.53 6.00 2.21
C GLN A 106 11.99 6.95 3.32
N LEU A 107 12.92 7.81 3.00
CA LEU A 107 13.36 8.93 3.80
C LEU A 107 13.10 10.22 3.00
N GLY A 108 12.09 10.99 3.40
CA GLY A 108 11.58 12.07 2.56
C GLY A 108 11.13 11.54 1.19
N HIS A 109 11.82 11.95 0.13
CA HIS A 109 11.50 11.54 -1.24
C HIS A 109 12.38 10.38 -1.77
N SER A 110 13.36 9.93 -0.99
CA SER A 110 14.32 8.92 -1.43
C SER A 110 14.02 7.54 -0.84
N LEU A 111 14.09 6.51 -1.68
CA LEU A 111 14.03 5.11 -1.24
C LEU A 111 15.33 4.73 -0.48
N ILE A 112 15.26 3.69 0.35
CA ILE A 112 16.46 3.08 0.92
C ILE A 112 17.39 2.64 -0.21
N ASP A 113 18.67 2.97 -0.12
CA ASP A 113 19.67 2.54 -1.10
C ASP A 113 19.93 1.04 -1.05
N ALA A 114 20.39 0.47 -2.16
CA ALA A 114 20.59 -0.96 -2.33
C ALA A 114 21.59 -1.56 -1.33
N CYS A 115 22.66 -0.83 -1.01
CA CYS A 115 23.71 -1.29 -0.09
C CYS A 115 23.20 -1.30 1.35
N SER A 116 22.54 -0.23 1.80
CA SER A 116 21.91 -0.17 3.12
C SER A 116 20.82 -1.24 3.25
N PHE A 117 19.98 -1.43 2.21
CA PHE A 117 18.96 -2.46 2.19
C PHE A 117 19.57 -3.86 2.35
N SER A 118 20.59 -4.20 1.56
CA SER A 118 21.26 -5.50 1.60
C SER A 118 21.93 -5.76 2.95
N SER A 119 22.67 -4.79 3.47
CA SER A 119 23.34 -4.88 4.78
C SER A 119 22.34 -5.07 5.91
N MET A 120 21.24 -4.31 5.91
CA MET A 120 20.20 -4.43 6.93
C MET A 120 19.43 -5.76 6.86
N VAL A 121 19.14 -6.27 5.67
CA VAL A 121 18.55 -7.61 5.50
C VAL A 121 19.45 -8.67 6.13
N SER A 122 20.74 -8.67 5.80
CA SER A 122 21.70 -9.61 6.40
C SER A 122 21.77 -9.47 7.91
N GLY A 123 21.91 -8.23 8.42
CA GLY A 123 21.99 -7.98 9.87
C GLY A 123 20.76 -8.47 10.64
N VAL A 124 19.55 -8.27 10.12
CA VAL A 124 18.31 -8.76 10.76
C VAL A 124 18.23 -10.28 10.70
N LEU A 125 18.65 -10.91 9.62
CA LEU A 125 18.65 -12.38 9.50
C LEU A 125 19.68 -13.04 10.43
N ASP A 126 20.89 -12.46 10.54
CA ASP A 126 21.92 -12.92 11.46
C ASP A 126 21.48 -12.76 12.93
N LEU A 127 20.81 -11.65 13.24
CA LEU A 127 20.22 -11.44 14.56
C LEU A 127 19.13 -12.47 14.85
N ALA A 128 18.24 -12.69 13.89
CA ALA A 128 17.18 -13.69 14.02
C ALA A 128 17.73 -15.10 14.21
N ALA A 129 18.78 -15.48 13.48
CA ALA A 129 19.42 -16.78 13.60
C ALA A 129 20.08 -17.00 14.99
N ARG A 130 20.65 -15.93 15.56
CA ARG A 130 21.21 -15.97 16.92
C ARG A 130 20.14 -16.10 18.00
N LEU A 131 19.04 -15.35 17.89
CA LEU A 131 17.98 -15.33 18.90
C LEU A 131 17.01 -16.52 18.77
N PHE A 132 16.81 -17.01 17.56
CA PHE A 132 15.83 -18.04 17.24
C PHE A 132 16.44 -19.08 16.29
N PRO A 133 17.31 -19.97 16.79
CA PRO A 133 17.89 -21.05 16.00
C PRO A 133 16.81 -21.87 15.28
N ALA A 134 17.06 -22.21 14.01
CA ALA A 134 16.06 -22.83 13.14
C ALA A 134 15.55 -24.18 13.68
N GLU A 135 16.44 -24.93 14.37
CA GLU A 135 16.14 -26.22 14.98
C GLU A 135 15.12 -26.13 16.13
N LEU A 136 14.99 -24.95 16.75
CA LEU A 136 14.15 -24.69 17.93
C LEU A 136 12.94 -23.81 17.61
N THR A 137 12.80 -23.36 16.35
CA THR A 137 11.81 -22.33 15.96
C THR A 137 10.80 -22.86 14.95
N ASP A 138 9.57 -23.12 15.38
CA ASP A 138 8.42 -23.40 14.51
C ASP A 138 7.25 -22.47 14.84
N PRO A 139 6.75 -21.71 13.87
CA PRO A 139 7.24 -21.53 12.50
C PRO A 139 8.53 -20.68 12.45
N PRO A 140 9.40 -20.84 11.42
CA PRO A 140 10.57 -19.99 11.24
C PRO A 140 10.18 -18.51 11.01
N ILE A 141 11.17 -17.61 11.15
CA ILE A 141 11.02 -16.16 10.92
C ILE A 141 10.33 -15.88 9.58
N SER A 142 9.39 -14.97 9.60
CA SER A 142 8.59 -14.61 8.42
C SER A 142 9.10 -13.35 7.74
N TYR A 143 8.78 -13.20 6.46
CA TYR A 143 8.99 -11.99 5.67
C TYR A 143 8.52 -10.71 6.39
N ALA A 144 7.36 -10.74 7.05
CA ALA A 144 6.81 -9.57 7.73
C ALA A 144 7.60 -9.16 8.98
N GLU A 145 8.19 -10.14 9.69
CA GLU A 145 9.04 -9.90 10.86
C GLU A 145 10.32 -9.19 10.44
N VAL A 146 11.02 -9.71 9.42
CA VAL A 146 12.26 -9.11 8.93
C VAL A 146 12.01 -7.67 8.46
N TRP A 147 10.97 -7.41 7.68
CA TRP A 147 10.64 -6.07 7.20
C TRP A 147 10.28 -5.09 8.31
N SER A 148 9.68 -5.55 9.39
CA SER A 148 9.33 -4.65 10.50
C SER A 148 10.55 -4.24 11.28
N VAL A 149 11.41 -5.19 11.65
CA VAL A 149 12.66 -4.91 12.36
C VAL A 149 13.57 -4.04 11.51
N LEU A 150 13.77 -4.40 10.24
CA LEU A 150 14.60 -3.65 9.30
C LEU A 150 14.13 -2.19 9.17
N GLY A 151 12.82 -1.97 9.00
CA GLY A 151 12.28 -0.63 8.82
C GLY A 151 12.48 0.25 10.06
N PHE A 152 12.20 -0.27 11.25
CA PHE A 152 12.38 0.48 12.50
C PHE A 152 13.86 0.76 12.79
N TRP A 153 14.73 -0.21 12.55
CA TRP A 153 16.16 -0.03 12.71
C TRP A 153 16.71 1.00 11.72
N TRP A 154 16.36 0.92 10.45
CA TRP A 154 16.81 1.88 9.44
C TRP A 154 16.38 3.31 9.74
N PHE A 155 15.16 3.53 10.22
CA PHE A 155 14.68 4.87 10.59
C PHE A 155 15.49 5.45 11.76
N ALA A 156 15.84 4.64 12.76
CA ALA A 156 16.68 5.06 13.87
C ALA A 156 18.11 5.42 13.41
N GLU A 157 18.74 4.57 12.57
CA GLU A 157 20.06 4.84 11.98
C GLU A 157 20.06 6.13 11.14
N ARG A 158 18.96 6.41 10.47
CA ARG A 158 18.76 7.63 9.68
C ARG A 158 18.33 8.83 10.51
N ARG A 159 18.14 8.68 11.83
CA ARG A 159 17.76 9.73 12.77
C ARG A 159 16.55 10.52 12.25
N VAL A 160 15.46 9.81 11.92
CA VAL A 160 14.22 10.47 11.49
C VAL A 160 13.61 11.28 12.64
N ASP A 161 13.04 12.44 12.34
CA ASP A 161 12.32 13.25 13.32
C ASP A 161 10.95 12.62 13.65
N ILE A 162 10.38 11.90 12.68
CA ILE A 162 9.09 11.22 12.81
C ILE A 162 8.97 10.13 11.73
N ALA A 163 8.29 9.04 12.06
CA ALA A 163 7.97 7.99 11.10
C ALA A 163 6.46 7.85 10.85
N VAL A 164 6.08 7.59 9.61
CA VAL A 164 4.74 7.21 9.18
C VAL A 164 4.77 5.75 8.75
N VAL A 165 4.03 4.90 9.47
CA VAL A 165 4.07 3.44 9.32
C VAL A 165 2.72 2.91 8.88
N GLU A 166 2.66 2.36 7.66
CA GLU A 166 1.48 1.68 7.16
C GLU A 166 1.43 0.24 7.66
N VAL A 167 0.28 -0.18 8.18
CA VAL A 167 -0.06 -1.57 8.54
C VAL A 167 -0.18 -2.44 7.28
N GLY A 168 0.37 -3.64 7.30
CA GLY A 168 0.21 -4.59 6.21
C GLY A 168 -1.24 -5.07 6.07
N ALA A 169 -1.80 -5.66 7.12
CA ALA A 169 -3.19 -6.10 7.15
C ALA A 169 -3.76 -6.09 8.58
N GLY A 170 -5.03 -5.67 8.71
CA GLY A 170 -5.70 -5.60 10.00
C GLY A 170 -5.15 -4.46 10.88
N GLY A 171 -4.37 -4.80 11.88
CA GLY A 171 -3.76 -3.88 12.85
C GLY A 171 -3.27 -4.60 14.10
N ARG A 172 -4.18 -5.12 14.91
CA ARG A 172 -3.91 -5.75 16.23
C ARG A 172 -2.76 -6.76 16.23
N PHE A 173 -2.70 -7.60 15.22
CA PHE A 173 -1.69 -8.64 15.05
C PHE A 173 -0.75 -8.40 13.87
N ASP A 174 -0.74 -7.17 13.33
CA ASP A 174 0.21 -6.81 12.29
C ASP A 174 1.64 -6.74 12.83
N ALA A 175 2.61 -7.09 12.01
CA ALA A 175 4.02 -7.08 12.39
C ALA A 175 4.54 -5.69 12.79
N THR A 176 3.83 -4.63 12.39
CA THR A 176 4.16 -3.25 12.78
C THR A 176 3.60 -2.86 14.15
N ASN A 177 2.69 -3.66 14.73
CA ASN A 177 2.01 -3.29 16.00
C ASN A 177 2.86 -3.58 17.26
N VAL A 178 4.14 -3.27 17.17
CA VAL A 178 5.11 -3.31 18.27
C VAL A 178 5.58 -1.91 18.68
N ILE A 179 4.91 -0.88 18.18
CA ILE A 179 5.17 0.54 18.38
C ILE A 179 4.06 1.19 19.20
N ASP A 180 4.39 2.29 19.85
CA ASP A 180 3.45 3.15 20.58
C ASP A 180 3.31 4.48 19.81
N PRO A 181 2.31 4.58 18.89
CA PRO A 181 2.16 5.74 18.05
C PRO A 181 1.60 6.93 18.84
N ILE A 182 2.07 8.14 18.51
CA ILE A 182 1.49 9.39 19.00
C ILE A 182 0.14 9.68 18.32
N VAL A 183 -0.04 9.19 17.07
CA VAL A 183 -1.31 9.26 16.34
C VAL A 183 -1.58 7.92 15.67
N SER A 184 -2.75 7.33 15.94
CA SER A 184 -3.29 6.17 15.22
C SER A 184 -4.29 6.64 14.17
N VAL A 185 -4.17 6.14 12.93
CA VAL A 185 -5.03 6.54 11.81
C VAL A 185 -5.78 5.33 11.27
N ILE A 186 -7.10 5.41 11.21
CA ILE A 186 -7.97 4.37 10.62
C ILE A 186 -8.69 4.99 9.43
N THR A 187 -8.18 4.78 8.21
CA THR A 187 -8.67 5.47 7.01
C THR A 187 -10.07 5.05 6.60
N SER A 188 -10.38 3.76 6.72
CA SER A 188 -11.68 3.17 6.40
C SER A 188 -11.82 1.77 6.98
N VAL A 189 -13.05 1.27 7.11
CA VAL A 189 -13.35 -0.12 7.46
C VAL A 189 -14.35 -0.67 6.46
N GLY A 190 -13.98 -1.75 5.79
CA GLY A 190 -14.78 -2.50 4.83
C GLY A 190 -14.36 -3.96 4.82
N LEU A 191 -15.07 -4.81 4.11
CA LEU A 191 -14.80 -6.24 4.03
C LEU A 191 -13.57 -6.50 3.13
N ASP A 192 -12.47 -6.94 3.72
CA ASP A 192 -11.26 -7.41 3.04
C ASP A 192 -10.50 -8.36 3.97
N HIS A 193 -9.74 -9.29 3.42
CA HIS A 193 -8.98 -10.30 4.18
C HIS A 193 -9.85 -11.13 5.15
N LEU A 194 -11.08 -11.49 4.78
CA LEU A 194 -12.08 -12.10 5.66
C LEU A 194 -11.61 -13.39 6.35
N VAL A 195 -10.80 -14.20 5.65
CA VAL A 195 -10.19 -15.42 6.24
C VAL A 195 -9.33 -15.12 7.47
N THR A 196 -8.71 -13.93 7.49
CA THR A 196 -7.78 -13.52 8.56
C THR A 196 -8.42 -12.61 9.59
N LEU A 197 -9.28 -11.70 9.14
CA LEU A 197 -9.83 -10.61 9.98
C LEU A 197 -11.24 -10.91 10.48
N GLY A 198 -11.88 -12.00 10.02
CA GLY A 198 -13.25 -12.33 10.36
C GLY A 198 -14.28 -11.85 9.33
N PRO A 199 -15.50 -12.41 9.34
CA PRO A 199 -16.49 -12.22 8.30
C PRO A 199 -17.29 -10.92 8.40
N THR A 200 -17.22 -10.19 9.52
CA THR A 200 -18.08 -9.03 9.78
C THR A 200 -17.28 -7.71 9.79
N ILE A 201 -17.99 -6.60 9.56
CA ILE A 201 -17.42 -5.24 9.71
C ILE A 201 -16.90 -5.01 11.13
N ALA A 202 -17.57 -5.54 12.15
CA ALA A 202 -17.15 -5.43 13.54
C ALA A 202 -15.82 -6.17 13.81
N ASP A 203 -15.64 -7.38 13.25
CA ASP A 203 -14.38 -8.13 13.36
C ASP A 203 -13.23 -7.35 12.71
N VAL A 204 -13.43 -6.84 11.49
CA VAL A 204 -12.43 -6.04 10.79
C VAL A 204 -12.10 -4.77 11.57
N ALA A 205 -13.11 -4.09 12.15
CA ALA A 205 -12.93 -2.92 13.00
C ALA A 205 -12.13 -3.24 14.26
N TRP A 206 -12.42 -4.36 14.93
CA TRP A 206 -11.70 -4.83 16.11
C TRP A 206 -10.21 -5.07 15.84
N HIS A 207 -9.90 -5.68 14.69
CA HIS A 207 -8.51 -5.85 14.27
C HIS A 207 -7.81 -4.52 14.03
N LYS A 208 -8.49 -3.56 13.37
CA LYS A 208 -7.90 -2.25 13.08
C LYS A 208 -7.74 -1.39 14.35
N ALA A 209 -8.73 -1.39 15.22
CA ALA A 209 -8.67 -0.69 16.50
C ALA A 209 -7.51 -1.15 17.40
N GLY A 210 -6.93 -2.33 17.13
CA GLY A 210 -5.77 -2.83 17.87
C GLY A 210 -4.48 -2.00 17.74
N ILE A 211 -4.42 -1.00 16.84
CA ILE A 211 -3.30 -0.05 16.77
C ILE A 211 -3.46 1.14 17.71
N ILE A 212 -4.63 1.32 18.31
CA ILE A 212 -4.90 2.38 19.29
C ILE A 212 -4.13 2.08 20.56
N LYS A 213 -3.37 3.04 21.07
CA LYS A 213 -2.56 2.91 22.28
C LYS A 213 -2.94 3.94 23.31
N PRO A 214 -2.66 3.66 24.60
CA PRO A 214 -2.98 4.60 25.69
C PRO A 214 -2.43 6.00 25.44
N GLY A 215 -3.29 7.03 25.64
CA GLY A 215 -2.90 8.43 25.50
C GLY A 215 -2.58 8.92 24.08
N SER A 216 -2.78 8.09 23.04
CA SER A 216 -2.63 8.50 21.65
C SER A 216 -3.83 9.29 21.15
N SER A 217 -3.68 10.05 20.05
CA SER A 217 -4.83 10.55 19.29
C SER A 217 -5.23 9.54 18.22
N VAL A 218 -6.53 9.39 17.96
CA VAL A 218 -7.06 8.47 16.95
C VAL A 218 -7.80 9.28 15.89
N VAL A 219 -7.29 9.31 14.67
CA VAL A 219 -7.95 9.97 13.53
C VAL A 219 -8.64 8.93 12.67
N VAL A 220 -9.95 9.08 12.46
CA VAL A 220 -10.74 8.15 11.65
C VAL A 220 -11.32 8.83 10.42
N GLY A 221 -11.25 8.15 9.29
CA GLY A 221 -11.95 8.52 8.06
C GLY A 221 -13.45 8.15 8.10
N PRO A 222 -14.14 8.06 6.95
CA PRO A 222 -15.53 7.65 6.90
C PRO A 222 -15.70 6.21 7.40
N LEU A 223 -16.61 6.00 8.34
CA LEU A 223 -16.89 4.70 8.95
C LEU A 223 -18.39 4.38 8.94
N LEU A 224 -18.73 3.13 8.69
CA LEU A 224 -20.06 2.59 8.96
C LEU A 224 -20.34 2.59 10.46
N ALA A 225 -21.62 2.68 10.86
CA ALA A 225 -22.03 2.75 12.27
C ALA A 225 -21.46 1.61 13.13
N GLN A 226 -21.47 0.38 12.63
CA GLN A 226 -20.92 -0.79 13.31
C GLN A 226 -19.41 -0.66 13.58
N ALA A 227 -18.63 -0.19 12.59
CA ALA A 227 -17.20 0.03 12.77
C ALA A 227 -16.91 1.17 13.73
N ARG A 228 -17.72 2.23 13.68
CA ARG A 228 -17.61 3.40 14.57
C ARG A 228 -17.77 3.02 16.02
N ALA A 229 -18.76 2.19 16.36
CA ALA A 229 -19.00 1.72 17.72
C ALA A 229 -17.78 0.97 18.30
N VAL A 230 -17.25 0.00 17.54
CA VAL A 230 -16.08 -0.79 17.98
C VAL A 230 -14.82 0.07 18.16
N ILE A 231 -14.61 1.06 17.27
CA ILE A 231 -13.44 1.94 17.35
C ILE A 231 -13.60 2.93 18.50
N ALA A 232 -14.81 3.44 18.75
CA ALA A 232 -15.10 4.33 19.88
C ALA A 232 -14.85 3.65 21.23
N GLU A 233 -15.35 2.42 21.41
CA GLU A 233 -15.10 1.59 22.59
C GLU A 233 -13.60 1.35 22.83
N ALA A 234 -12.86 1.03 21.74
CA ALA A 234 -11.41 0.84 21.84
C ALA A 234 -10.66 2.12 22.19
N ALA A 235 -11.07 3.27 21.66
CA ALA A 235 -10.49 4.57 21.99
C ALA A 235 -10.76 4.97 23.46
N GLU A 236 -11.99 4.79 23.93
CA GLU A 236 -12.38 5.01 25.32
C GLU A 236 -11.58 4.14 26.27
N SER A 237 -11.49 2.83 25.99
CA SER A 237 -10.72 1.86 26.79
C SER A 237 -9.23 2.19 26.87
N ALA A 238 -8.69 2.87 25.85
CA ALA A 238 -7.32 3.33 25.80
C ALA A 238 -7.12 4.75 26.30
N SER A 239 -8.18 5.44 26.75
CA SER A 239 -8.15 6.89 27.07
C SER A 239 -7.52 7.70 25.94
N ALA A 240 -7.88 7.40 24.69
CA ALA A 240 -7.36 8.00 23.48
C ALA A 240 -8.36 8.98 22.87
N ASP A 241 -7.88 10.13 22.37
CA ASP A 241 -8.72 11.16 21.76
C ASP A 241 -9.22 10.71 20.38
N LEU A 242 -10.52 10.48 20.22
CA LEU A 242 -11.13 10.09 18.96
C LEU A 242 -11.57 11.30 18.13
N ILE A 243 -11.00 11.43 16.93
CA ILE A 243 -11.19 12.55 16.01
C ILE A 243 -11.73 12.05 14.68
N HIS A 244 -12.91 12.52 14.27
CA HIS A 244 -13.52 12.19 12.99
C HIS A 244 -13.07 13.19 11.91
N ALA A 245 -12.35 12.71 10.89
CA ALA A 245 -11.85 13.56 9.80
C ALA A 245 -12.97 14.10 8.90
N CYS A 246 -14.11 13.42 8.84
CA CYS A 246 -15.27 13.80 8.01
C CYS A 246 -16.39 14.48 8.79
N ASP A 247 -16.09 15.08 9.94
CA ASP A 247 -17.08 15.86 10.68
C ASP A 247 -17.47 17.11 9.84
N PRO A 248 -18.77 17.28 9.49
CA PRO A 248 -19.22 18.38 8.62
C PRO A 248 -19.04 19.78 9.24
N GLY A 249 -18.86 19.86 10.56
CA GLY A 249 -18.67 21.13 11.29
C GLY A 249 -17.26 21.71 11.22
N LYS A 250 -16.24 20.93 10.81
CA LYS A 250 -14.85 21.40 10.78
C LYS A 250 -14.40 21.75 9.35
N THR A 251 -14.17 23.04 9.11
CA THR A 251 -13.47 23.54 7.92
C THR A 251 -11.97 23.31 8.13
N LEU A 252 -11.32 22.66 7.15
CA LEU A 252 -9.88 22.40 7.19
C LEU A 252 -9.18 23.26 6.13
N PRO A 253 -8.09 23.96 6.46
CA PRO A 253 -7.28 24.67 5.51
C PRO A 253 -6.81 23.74 4.37
N GLY A 254 -6.89 24.21 3.14
CA GLY A 254 -6.42 23.46 1.96
C GLY A 254 -7.31 22.30 1.48
N VAL A 255 -8.47 22.04 2.14
CA VAL A 255 -9.39 20.97 1.75
C VAL A 255 -10.75 21.54 1.35
N THR A 256 -11.17 21.34 0.09
CA THR A 256 -12.46 21.83 -0.43
C THR A 256 -13.65 21.09 0.18
N ARG A 257 -14.82 21.79 0.26
CA ARG A 257 -16.10 21.23 0.75
C ARG A 257 -16.85 20.35 -0.26
N ALA A 258 -16.33 20.17 -1.50
CA ALA A 258 -17.01 19.41 -2.54
C ALA A 258 -17.17 17.91 -2.17
N PRO A 259 -18.15 17.18 -2.74
CA PRO A 259 -18.25 15.73 -2.59
C PRO A 259 -16.94 15.09 -3.06
N LEU A 260 -16.23 14.47 -2.11
CA LEU A 260 -14.83 14.15 -2.28
C LEU A 260 -14.69 12.77 -2.93
N GLY A 261 -13.96 12.68 -4.04
CA GLY A 261 -13.39 11.43 -4.50
C GLY A 261 -12.44 10.84 -3.44
N PHE A 262 -12.06 9.59 -3.60
CA PHE A 262 -11.23 8.88 -2.60
C PHE A 262 -9.88 9.56 -2.33
N ARG A 263 -9.29 10.24 -3.33
CA ARG A 263 -8.03 11.01 -3.16
C ARG A 263 -8.21 12.15 -2.18
N GLN A 264 -9.31 12.87 -2.30
CA GLN A 264 -9.62 13.99 -1.42
C GLN A 264 -9.97 13.54 -0.01
N GLN A 265 -10.66 12.37 0.15
CA GLN A 265 -10.89 11.78 1.47
C GLN A 265 -9.59 11.43 2.18
N ASN A 266 -8.63 10.80 1.48
CA ASN A 266 -7.32 10.49 2.03
C ASN A 266 -6.54 11.76 2.40
N ALA A 267 -6.56 12.79 1.54
CA ALA A 267 -5.94 14.08 1.79
C ALA A 267 -6.56 14.77 3.03
N ARG A 268 -7.89 14.69 3.17
CA ARG A 268 -8.59 15.24 4.35
C ARG A 268 -8.15 14.56 5.64
N VAL A 269 -8.06 13.22 5.66
CA VAL A 269 -7.54 12.48 6.82
C VAL A 269 -6.11 12.93 7.15
N ALA A 270 -5.25 13.08 6.13
CA ALA A 270 -3.86 13.53 6.32
C ALA A 270 -3.79 14.96 6.89
N ALA A 271 -4.64 15.88 6.40
CA ALA A 271 -4.70 17.25 6.92
C ALA A 271 -5.17 17.30 8.40
N VAL A 272 -6.14 16.44 8.77
CA VAL A 272 -6.56 16.33 10.18
C VAL A 272 -5.43 15.80 11.05
N VAL A 273 -4.67 14.80 10.58
CA VAL A 273 -3.48 14.32 11.29
C VAL A 273 -2.45 15.44 11.47
N ALA A 274 -2.20 16.26 10.44
CA ALA A 274 -1.30 17.40 10.56
C ALA A 274 -1.75 18.40 11.63
N ASN A 275 -3.06 18.72 11.69
CA ASN A 275 -3.60 19.60 12.72
C ASN A 275 -3.50 19.00 14.15
N VAL A 276 -3.67 17.67 14.28
CA VAL A 276 -3.44 16.98 15.56
C VAL A 276 -1.97 17.08 15.99
N LEU A 277 -1.05 16.96 15.04
CA LEU A 277 0.38 17.12 15.31
C LEU A 277 0.72 18.56 15.71
N VAL A 278 0.11 19.59 15.10
CA VAL A 278 0.25 20.99 15.53
C VAL A 278 -0.18 21.17 16.98
N GLN A 279 -1.31 20.57 17.38
CA GLN A 279 -1.77 20.60 18.79
C GLN A 279 -0.80 19.87 19.75
N ARG A 280 0.01 18.93 19.22
CA ARG A 280 1.06 18.22 19.95
C ARG A 280 2.42 18.93 19.90
N GLY A 281 2.50 20.15 19.34
CA GLY A 281 3.70 20.99 19.33
C GLY A 281 4.55 20.90 18.06
N PHE A 282 4.14 20.14 17.04
CA PHE A 282 4.84 20.12 15.75
C PHE A 282 4.60 21.43 14.99
N GLN A 283 5.64 21.95 14.35
CA GLN A 283 5.58 23.19 13.57
C GLN A 283 5.20 22.86 12.12
N ILE A 284 3.92 22.93 11.78
CA ILE A 284 3.38 22.62 10.44
C ILE A 284 2.53 23.79 9.99
N ALA A 285 3.06 24.60 9.07
CA ALA A 285 2.31 25.71 8.48
C ALA A 285 1.22 25.21 7.53
N GLU A 286 0.13 25.98 7.36
CA GLU A 286 -0.93 25.65 6.38
C GLU A 286 -0.41 25.49 4.96
N ALA A 287 0.58 26.31 4.58
CA ALA A 287 1.26 26.20 3.29
C ALA A 287 1.94 24.83 3.10
N ALA A 288 2.53 24.26 4.16
CA ALA A 288 3.14 22.94 4.13
C ALA A 288 2.07 21.83 3.97
N ILE A 289 0.89 21.99 4.59
CA ILE A 289 -0.24 21.05 4.40
C ILE A 289 -0.68 21.07 2.93
N ALA A 290 -0.90 22.26 2.36
CA ALA A 290 -1.31 22.39 0.97
C ALA A 290 -0.24 21.86 -0.02
N ALA A 291 1.02 22.20 0.19
CA ALA A 291 2.15 21.74 -0.63
C ALA A 291 2.32 20.22 -0.55
N GLY A 292 2.26 19.64 0.64
CA GLY A 292 2.38 18.19 0.85
C GLY A 292 1.25 17.41 0.20
N ILE A 293 -0.01 17.86 0.33
CA ILE A 293 -1.14 17.24 -0.36
C ILE A 293 -0.97 17.34 -1.88
N GLY A 294 -0.59 18.51 -2.40
CA GLY A 294 -0.40 18.76 -3.83
C GLY A 294 0.74 17.94 -4.45
N SER A 295 1.79 17.68 -3.69
CA SER A 295 2.94 16.88 -4.13
C SER A 295 2.80 15.38 -3.87
N THR A 296 1.73 14.94 -3.17
CA THR A 296 1.55 13.52 -2.84
C THR A 296 1.42 12.67 -4.08
N ARG A 297 2.36 11.75 -4.26
CA ARG A 297 2.33 10.72 -5.30
C ARG A 297 2.53 9.35 -4.66
N LEU A 298 1.89 8.35 -5.23
CA LEU A 298 2.12 6.95 -4.86
C LEU A 298 2.02 6.10 -6.13
N PRO A 299 3.06 5.31 -6.46
CA PRO A 299 3.07 4.53 -7.69
C PRO A 299 1.92 3.51 -7.70
N GLY A 300 1.32 3.31 -8.89
CA GLY A 300 0.19 2.40 -9.06
C GLY A 300 -1.10 2.80 -8.32
N ARG A 301 -1.34 4.10 -8.14
CA ARG A 301 -2.59 4.64 -7.59
C ARG A 301 -3.21 5.66 -8.54
N LEU A 302 -3.93 5.14 -9.53
CA LEU A 302 -4.43 5.87 -10.70
C LEU A 302 -3.31 6.76 -11.26
N GLU A 303 -2.20 6.15 -11.55
CA GLU A 303 -0.99 6.78 -12.02
C GLU A 303 -1.07 6.95 -13.53
N LEU A 304 -0.91 8.19 -14.00
CA LEU A 304 -0.79 8.49 -15.42
C LEU A 304 0.61 8.12 -15.90
N MET A 305 0.69 7.29 -16.93
CA MET A 305 1.99 6.91 -17.50
C MET A 305 2.57 8.04 -18.36
N PRO A 306 3.87 8.33 -18.22
CA PRO A 306 4.51 9.40 -18.95
C PRO A 306 4.53 9.14 -20.47
N GLY A 307 4.43 10.20 -21.28
CA GLY A 307 4.45 10.11 -22.74
C GLY A 307 3.19 9.50 -23.38
N THR A 308 2.19 9.11 -22.60
CA THR A 308 0.93 8.57 -23.15
C THR A 308 -0.08 9.70 -23.38
N VAL A 309 -0.32 10.05 -24.63
CA VAL A 309 -1.24 11.13 -25.04
C VAL A 309 -2.45 10.56 -25.76
N ASP A 310 -2.22 9.65 -26.69
CA ASP A 310 -3.27 8.97 -27.48
C ASP A 310 -2.90 7.49 -27.70
N PRO A 311 -3.52 6.60 -26.93
CA PRO A 311 -4.42 6.85 -25.81
C PRO A 311 -3.69 7.18 -24.50
N VAL A 312 -4.35 7.88 -23.62
CA VAL A 312 -3.91 8.06 -22.23
C VAL A 312 -3.94 6.69 -21.51
N VAL A 313 -2.88 6.35 -20.79
CA VAL A 313 -2.78 5.10 -20.01
C VAL A 313 -2.70 5.38 -18.51
N TRP A 314 -3.67 4.85 -17.78
CA TRP A 314 -3.73 4.89 -16.32
C TRP A 314 -3.38 3.52 -15.73
N VAL A 315 -2.59 3.50 -14.67
CA VAL A 315 -2.23 2.27 -13.93
C VAL A 315 -2.69 2.37 -12.48
N ASP A 316 -3.46 1.36 -12.03
CA ASP A 316 -3.95 1.29 -10.65
C ASP A 316 -3.95 -0.15 -10.13
N GLY A 317 -3.52 -0.33 -8.89
CA GLY A 317 -3.50 -1.62 -8.22
C GLY A 317 -4.78 -2.00 -7.48
N ALA A 318 -5.92 -1.43 -7.82
CA ALA A 318 -7.24 -1.79 -7.24
C ALA A 318 -7.54 -3.28 -7.45
N HIS A 319 -8.05 -3.95 -6.41
CA HIS A 319 -8.22 -5.41 -6.40
C HIS A 319 -9.34 -5.89 -5.47
N ASN A 320 -10.21 -5.00 -5.04
CA ASN A 320 -11.46 -5.30 -4.35
C ASN A 320 -12.54 -4.32 -4.84
N GLU A 321 -13.79 -4.61 -4.51
CA GLU A 321 -14.94 -3.85 -4.98
C GLU A 321 -14.83 -2.35 -4.74
N ASP A 322 -14.54 -1.93 -3.49
CA ASP A 322 -14.48 -0.53 -3.11
C ASP A 322 -13.41 0.25 -3.88
N LYS A 323 -12.23 -0.39 -4.08
CA LYS A 323 -11.12 0.22 -4.82
C LYS A 323 -11.43 0.30 -6.32
N ILE A 324 -11.99 -0.76 -6.91
CA ILE A 324 -12.39 -0.75 -8.33
C ILE A 324 -13.45 0.31 -8.56
N ARG A 325 -14.49 0.37 -7.73
CA ARG A 325 -15.52 1.41 -7.79
C ARG A 325 -14.92 2.82 -7.72
N ALA A 326 -13.96 3.02 -6.84
CA ALA A 326 -13.30 4.30 -6.68
C ALA A 326 -12.46 4.68 -7.90
N VAL A 327 -11.62 3.76 -8.42
CA VAL A 327 -10.74 4.05 -9.56
C VAL A 327 -11.50 4.22 -10.86
N THR A 328 -12.56 3.44 -11.11
CA THR A 328 -13.37 3.55 -12.33
C THR A 328 -14.15 4.87 -12.36
N ARG A 329 -14.76 5.27 -11.24
CA ARG A 329 -15.41 6.58 -11.14
C ARG A 329 -14.46 7.73 -11.41
N GLU A 330 -13.24 7.65 -10.86
CA GLU A 330 -12.25 8.71 -11.05
C GLU A 330 -11.69 8.71 -12.48
N ALA A 331 -11.46 7.55 -13.10
CA ALA A 331 -11.05 7.46 -14.50
C ALA A 331 -12.09 8.08 -15.44
N ILE A 332 -13.37 7.80 -15.21
CA ILE A 332 -14.48 8.41 -15.97
C ILE A 332 -14.51 9.94 -15.75
N ARG A 333 -14.33 10.40 -14.51
CA ARG A 333 -14.31 11.83 -14.17
C ARG A 333 -13.14 12.59 -14.84
N LEU A 334 -12.02 11.93 -15.06
CA LEU A 334 -10.84 12.50 -15.73
C LEU A 334 -10.96 12.53 -17.25
N SER A 335 -11.98 11.86 -17.82
CA SER A 335 -12.29 11.86 -19.25
C SER A 335 -13.77 12.28 -19.48
N PRO A 336 -14.17 13.51 -19.09
CA PRO A 336 -15.55 13.91 -19.11
C PRO A 336 -16.09 13.97 -20.57
N GLY A 337 -17.22 13.31 -20.80
CA GLY A 337 -17.86 13.24 -22.13
C GLY A 337 -17.15 12.34 -23.15
N GLY A 338 -16.06 11.69 -22.76
CA GLY A 338 -15.37 10.68 -23.57
C GLY A 338 -16.00 9.29 -23.47
N PRO A 339 -15.59 8.36 -24.35
CA PRO A 339 -15.99 6.96 -24.24
C PRO A 339 -15.44 6.30 -22.98
N LEU A 340 -16.12 5.23 -22.53
CA LEU A 340 -15.65 4.42 -21.40
C LEU A 340 -14.27 3.82 -21.69
N PRO A 341 -13.38 3.72 -20.68
CA PRO A 341 -12.04 3.21 -20.89
C PRO A 341 -12.00 1.75 -21.36
N VAL A 342 -10.95 1.39 -22.09
CA VAL A 342 -10.54 0.00 -22.31
C VAL A 342 -9.80 -0.47 -21.07
N ILE A 343 -10.24 -1.55 -20.43
CA ILE A 343 -9.65 -2.05 -19.18
C ILE A 343 -8.76 -3.24 -19.45
N VAL A 344 -7.49 -3.17 -18.98
CA VAL A 344 -6.60 -4.34 -18.86
C VAL A 344 -6.80 -4.92 -17.46
N LEU A 345 -7.33 -6.14 -17.39
CA LEU A 345 -7.73 -6.78 -16.13
C LEU A 345 -6.91 -8.05 -15.85
N GLY A 346 -6.27 -8.11 -14.69
CA GLY A 346 -5.62 -9.32 -14.19
C GLY A 346 -5.75 -9.46 -12.69
N MET A 347 -6.12 -10.66 -12.21
CA MET A 347 -6.49 -10.89 -10.82
C MET A 347 -5.77 -12.08 -10.21
N LEU A 348 -5.55 -12.03 -8.89
CA LEU A 348 -5.14 -13.20 -8.11
C LEU A 348 -6.31 -14.15 -7.89
N ARG A 349 -6.01 -15.45 -7.81
CA ARG A 349 -7.00 -16.51 -7.58
C ARG A 349 -7.73 -16.37 -6.24
N SER A 350 -7.08 -15.80 -5.23
CA SER A 350 -7.64 -15.60 -3.90
C SER A 350 -8.67 -14.46 -3.80
N LYS A 351 -8.88 -13.69 -4.87
CA LYS A 351 -9.87 -12.59 -4.91
C LYS A 351 -11.15 -13.06 -5.59
N ASP A 352 -12.29 -12.67 -5.00
CA ASP A 352 -13.60 -12.89 -5.61
C ASP A 352 -13.80 -11.91 -6.80
N PRO A 353 -14.02 -12.41 -8.03
CA PRO A 353 -14.23 -11.56 -9.19
C PRO A 353 -15.63 -10.96 -9.24
N SER A 354 -16.65 -11.59 -8.65
CA SER A 354 -18.05 -11.25 -8.86
C SER A 354 -18.37 -9.78 -8.57
N SER A 355 -17.95 -9.29 -7.40
CA SER A 355 -18.18 -7.90 -6.99
C SER A 355 -17.37 -6.90 -7.82
N ILE A 356 -16.19 -7.29 -8.28
CA ILE A 356 -15.31 -6.49 -9.13
C ILE A 356 -15.93 -6.38 -10.54
N LEU A 357 -16.35 -7.49 -11.13
CA LEU A 357 -16.91 -7.54 -12.48
C LEU A 357 -18.23 -6.75 -12.58
N ALA A 358 -19.05 -6.80 -11.54
CA ALA A 358 -20.27 -5.98 -11.46
C ALA A 358 -19.96 -4.46 -11.56
N GLN A 359 -18.86 -4.00 -10.99
CA GLN A 359 -18.44 -2.59 -11.09
C GLN A 359 -17.83 -2.26 -12.45
N LEU A 360 -17.13 -3.20 -13.09
CA LEU A 360 -16.51 -3.00 -14.41
C LEU A 360 -17.52 -3.03 -15.54
N GLY A 361 -18.61 -3.77 -15.38
CA GLY A 361 -19.65 -3.94 -16.40
C GLY A 361 -20.27 -2.63 -16.93
N THR A 362 -20.33 -1.60 -16.09
CA THR A 362 -20.83 -0.26 -16.44
C THR A 362 -19.73 0.79 -16.66
N ALA A 363 -18.47 0.41 -16.48
CA ALA A 363 -17.34 1.33 -16.46
C ALA A 363 -16.29 1.05 -17.55
N ALA A 364 -16.52 0.07 -18.43
CA ALA A 364 -15.60 -0.33 -19.49
C ALA A 364 -16.29 -0.40 -20.85
N SER A 365 -15.59 0.00 -21.92
CA SER A 365 -16.01 -0.22 -23.30
C SER A 365 -15.55 -1.59 -23.81
N CYS A 366 -14.42 -2.06 -23.30
CA CYS A 366 -13.80 -3.34 -23.68
C CYS A 366 -12.91 -3.81 -22.50
N ILE A 367 -12.77 -5.13 -22.33
CA ILE A 367 -11.87 -5.72 -21.33
C ILE A 367 -10.84 -6.62 -22.03
N VAL A 368 -9.57 -6.36 -21.79
CA VAL A 368 -8.43 -7.21 -22.17
C VAL A 368 -7.95 -7.94 -20.93
N VAL A 369 -8.22 -9.24 -20.85
CA VAL A 369 -7.83 -10.09 -19.72
C VAL A 369 -6.39 -10.51 -19.84
N THR A 370 -5.63 -10.46 -18.74
CA THR A 370 -4.23 -10.89 -18.68
C THR A 370 -3.92 -11.64 -17.38
N VAL A 371 -2.70 -12.23 -17.30
CA VAL A 371 -2.29 -13.05 -16.16
C VAL A 371 -1.04 -12.44 -15.51
N PRO A 372 -1.17 -11.76 -14.35
CA PRO A 372 0.00 -11.26 -13.65
C PRO A 372 0.85 -12.41 -13.09
N SER A 373 2.18 -12.31 -13.21
CA SER A 373 3.12 -13.23 -12.57
C SER A 373 3.41 -12.78 -11.14
N VAL A 374 3.28 -13.68 -10.17
CA VAL A 374 3.44 -13.33 -8.75
C VAL A 374 4.20 -14.41 -8.00
N HIS A 375 5.25 -14.02 -7.28
CA HIS A 375 5.98 -14.95 -6.43
C HIS A 375 5.11 -15.40 -5.22
N GLY A 376 4.98 -16.71 -5.04
CA GLY A 376 4.27 -17.30 -3.88
C GLY A 376 2.75 -17.15 -3.86
N LYS A 377 2.14 -16.65 -4.95
CA LYS A 377 0.68 -16.55 -5.11
C LYS A 377 0.24 -17.05 -6.48
N GLU A 378 -0.99 -17.54 -6.54
CA GLU A 378 -1.58 -18.01 -7.80
C GLU A 378 -2.41 -16.90 -8.44
N SER A 379 -2.19 -16.66 -9.73
CA SER A 379 -3.04 -15.81 -10.55
C SER A 379 -4.21 -16.60 -11.11
N ARG A 380 -5.31 -15.92 -11.37
CA ARG A 380 -6.45 -16.48 -12.09
C ARG A 380 -6.05 -16.67 -13.56
N SER A 381 -6.38 -17.81 -14.16
CA SER A 381 -6.06 -18.04 -15.57
C SER A 381 -6.84 -17.09 -16.47
N GLY A 382 -6.25 -16.70 -17.60
CA GLY A 382 -6.89 -15.79 -18.55
C GLY A 382 -8.22 -16.33 -19.07
N ALA A 383 -8.29 -17.64 -19.37
CA ALA A 383 -9.53 -18.28 -19.84
C ALA A 383 -10.64 -18.27 -18.76
N ALA A 384 -10.31 -18.58 -17.50
CA ALA A 384 -11.27 -18.55 -16.42
C ALA A 384 -11.81 -17.13 -16.17
N LEU A 385 -10.91 -16.13 -16.12
CA LEU A 385 -11.31 -14.75 -15.90
C LEU A 385 -12.16 -14.21 -17.07
N ALA A 386 -11.81 -14.53 -18.31
CA ALA A 386 -12.62 -14.15 -19.49
C ALA A 386 -14.01 -14.79 -19.46
N SER A 387 -14.11 -16.08 -19.09
CA SER A 387 -15.40 -16.75 -18.92
C SER A 387 -16.26 -16.08 -17.84
N GLU A 388 -15.65 -15.70 -16.70
CA GLU A 388 -16.35 -15.00 -15.63
C GLU A 388 -16.80 -13.58 -16.04
N VAL A 389 -15.99 -12.84 -16.81
CA VAL A 389 -16.38 -11.55 -17.39
C VAL A 389 -17.62 -11.72 -18.29
N ASN A 390 -17.59 -12.70 -19.20
CA ASN A 390 -18.74 -12.96 -20.08
C ASN A 390 -19.99 -13.38 -19.28
N ALA A 391 -19.82 -14.24 -18.28
CA ALA A 391 -20.90 -14.69 -17.42
C ALA A 391 -21.50 -13.58 -16.54
N SER A 392 -20.74 -12.51 -16.27
CA SER A 392 -21.24 -11.34 -15.51
C SER A 392 -22.23 -10.46 -16.27
N GLY A 393 -22.47 -10.75 -17.55
CA GLY A 393 -23.35 -9.95 -18.41
C GLY A 393 -22.68 -8.70 -19.00
N PHE A 394 -21.33 -8.65 -19.00
CA PHE A 394 -20.60 -7.56 -19.67
C PHE A 394 -20.95 -7.52 -21.16
N ALA A 395 -21.43 -6.36 -21.62
CA ALA A 395 -21.91 -6.19 -23.01
C ALA A 395 -20.80 -5.85 -24.02
N GLY A 396 -19.59 -5.47 -23.53
CA GLY A 396 -18.46 -5.10 -24.38
C GLY A 396 -17.66 -6.31 -24.86
N ALA A 397 -16.68 -6.06 -25.73
CA ALA A 397 -15.77 -7.11 -26.19
C ALA A 397 -14.78 -7.56 -25.11
N VAL A 398 -14.51 -8.87 -25.06
CA VAL A 398 -13.52 -9.47 -24.15
C VAL A 398 -12.42 -10.11 -24.97
N HIS A 399 -11.18 -9.69 -24.73
CA HIS A 399 -9.98 -10.25 -25.35
C HIS A 399 -9.10 -10.91 -24.29
N VAL A 400 -8.31 -11.91 -24.69
CA VAL A 400 -7.37 -12.59 -23.82
C VAL A 400 -5.95 -12.44 -24.38
N GLU A 401 -5.09 -11.80 -23.59
CA GLU A 401 -3.66 -11.68 -23.83
C GLU A 401 -2.92 -12.07 -22.55
N LEU A 402 -2.22 -13.21 -22.59
CA LEU A 402 -1.63 -13.76 -21.37
C LEU A 402 -0.49 -12.91 -20.81
N GLU A 403 0.25 -12.25 -21.68
CA GLU A 403 1.36 -11.37 -21.31
C GLU A 403 0.89 -9.95 -20.99
N PRO A 404 1.16 -9.39 -19.79
CA PRO A 404 0.73 -8.06 -19.40
C PRO A 404 1.09 -6.94 -20.39
N GLU A 405 2.31 -6.96 -20.93
CA GLU A 405 2.73 -5.94 -21.90
C GLU A 405 1.98 -6.03 -23.23
N ARG A 406 1.72 -7.25 -23.72
CA ARG A 406 0.91 -7.46 -24.93
C ARG A 406 -0.54 -7.02 -24.71
N ALA A 407 -1.07 -7.31 -23.50
CA ALA A 407 -2.41 -6.88 -23.13
C ALA A 407 -2.56 -5.35 -23.16
N VAL A 408 -1.56 -4.61 -22.65
CA VAL A 408 -1.56 -3.16 -22.74
C VAL A 408 -1.49 -2.67 -24.18
N ARG A 409 -0.58 -3.20 -25.01
CA ARG A 409 -0.48 -2.85 -26.44
C ARG A 409 -1.82 -3.09 -27.17
N ARG A 410 -2.44 -4.24 -26.90
CA ARG A 410 -3.76 -4.55 -27.47
C ARG A 410 -4.83 -3.56 -27.01
N ALA A 411 -4.83 -3.20 -25.72
CA ALA A 411 -5.76 -2.23 -25.19
C ALA A 411 -5.54 -0.82 -25.79
N GLU A 412 -4.27 -0.41 -25.99
CA GLU A 412 -3.93 0.86 -26.66
C GLU A 412 -4.43 0.92 -28.11
N GLU A 413 -4.29 -0.18 -28.85
CA GLU A 413 -4.82 -0.25 -30.23
C GLU A 413 -6.34 -0.10 -30.26
N ILE A 414 -7.06 -0.77 -29.37
CA ILE A 414 -8.51 -0.69 -29.27
C ILE A 414 -8.94 0.71 -28.82
N ALA A 415 -8.31 1.23 -27.79
CA ALA A 415 -8.61 2.54 -27.22
C ALA A 415 -8.40 3.67 -28.23
N ARG A 416 -7.32 3.62 -29.04
CA ARG A 416 -7.04 4.60 -30.11
C ARG A 416 -8.14 4.63 -31.16
N ARG A 417 -8.68 3.45 -31.53
CA ARG A 417 -9.82 3.37 -32.49
C ARG A 417 -11.11 3.92 -31.92
N GLN A 418 -11.27 3.87 -30.61
CA GLN A 418 -12.48 4.32 -29.90
C GLN A 418 -12.37 5.76 -29.36
N GLY A 419 -11.21 6.40 -29.42
CA GLY A 419 -10.93 7.66 -28.74
C GLY A 419 -11.01 7.53 -27.22
N ALA A 420 -10.73 6.35 -26.67
CA ALA A 420 -10.84 6.01 -25.26
C ALA A 420 -9.48 6.02 -24.54
N ALA A 421 -9.51 6.10 -23.21
CA ALA A 421 -8.32 5.87 -22.38
C ALA A 421 -8.14 4.36 -22.08
N VAL A 422 -6.96 3.98 -21.63
CA VAL A 422 -6.65 2.66 -21.09
C VAL A 422 -6.54 2.72 -19.57
N LEU A 423 -7.18 1.78 -18.87
CA LEU A 423 -7.03 1.58 -17.43
C LEU A 423 -6.52 0.18 -17.14
N VAL A 424 -5.31 0.06 -16.59
CA VAL A 424 -4.75 -1.21 -16.10
C VAL A 424 -5.12 -1.38 -14.63
N THR A 425 -5.80 -2.49 -14.26
CA THR A 425 -6.27 -2.69 -12.89
C THR A 425 -6.53 -4.17 -12.54
N GLY A 426 -6.97 -4.44 -11.32
CA GLY A 426 -7.29 -5.79 -10.82
C GLY A 426 -6.21 -6.38 -9.90
N SER A 427 -4.98 -5.87 -9.95
CA SER A 427 -3.88 -6.34 -9.10
C SER A 427 -2.75 -5.33 -9.00
N MET A 428 -2.18 -5.17 -7.79
CA MET A 428 -0.92 -4.43 -7.60
C MET A 428 0.23 -5.04 -8.40
N TYR A 429 0.25 -6.37 -8.52
CA TYR A 429 1.29 -7.07 -9.25
C TYR A 429 1.20 -6.83 -10.76
N LEU A 430 -0.02 -6.80 -11.31
CA LEU A 430 -0.22 -6.40 -12.69
C LEU A 430 0.25 -4.97 -12.93
N ALA A 431 -0.17 -4.06 -12.06
CA ALA A 431 0.22 -2.65 -12.13
C ALA A 431 1.74 -2.47 -12.13
N GLY A 432 2.45 -3.17 -11.24
CA GLY A 432 3.92 -3.14 -11.19
C GLY A 432 4.58 -3.72 -12.43
N GLN A 433 4.08 -4.83 -12.97
CA GLN A 433 4.64 -5.45 -14.19
C GLN A 433 4.48 -4.56 -15.41
N VAL A 434 3.29 -4.01 -15.60
CA VAL A 434 3.01 -3.12 -16.73
C VAL A 434 3.83 -1.82 -16.64
N ARG A 435 3.99 -1.28 -15.43
CA ARG A 435 4.72 -0.04 -15.18
C ARG A 435 6.20 -0.11 -15.58
N ARG A 436 6.80 -1.32 -15.61
CA ARG A 436 8.18 -1.56 -16.08
C ARG A 436 8.44 -1.07 -17.51
N ARG A 437 7.42 -0.96 -18.32
CA ARG A 437 7.52 -0.38 -19.67
C ARG A 437 7.99 1.07 -19.66
N TRP A 438 7.69 1.82 -18.59
CA TRP A 438 8.05 3.24 -18.44
C TRP A 438 9.16 3.48 -17.43
N PHE A 439 9.25 2.65 -16.41
CA PHE A 439 10.21 2.80 -15.31
C PHE A 439 10.86 1.44 -15.03
N GLN A 440 12.11 1.29 -15.43
CA GLN A 440 12.85 0.05 -15.22
C GLN A 440 13.18 -0.16 -13.73
N ASP A 441 13.10 -1.40 -13.24
CA ASP A 441 13.35 -1.73 -11.83
C ASP A 441 14.75 -1.26 -11.38
N GLN A 442 15.78 -1.43 -12.23
CA GLN A 442 17.15 -1.01 -11.94
C GLN A 442 17.29 0.51 -11.79
N ASP A 443 16.58 1.30 -12.62
CA ASP A 443 16.62 2.76 -12.54
C ASP A 443 15.94 3.26 -11.26
N ILE A 444 14.85 2.62 -10.84
CA ILE A 444 14.19 2.91 -9.56
C ILE A 444 15.16 2.67 -8.39
N VAL A 445 15.89 1.55 -8.41
CA VAL A 445 16.85 1.19 -7.35
C VAL A 445 18.03 2.16 -7.31
N LEU A 446 18.66 2.43 -8.47
CA LEU A 446 19.86 3.27 -8.57
C LEU A 446 19.55 4.74 -8.28
N GLN A 447 18.48 5.28 -8.83
CA GLN A 447 18.05 6.67 -8.60
C GLN A 447 17.29 6.84 -7.28
N ARG A 448 16.97 5.75 -6.58
CA ARG A 448 16.28 5.73 -5.28
C ARG A 448 14.97 6.50 -5.29
N THR A 449 14.22 6.37 -6.39
CA THR A 449 12.92 7.01 -6.57
C THR A 449 11.97 6.11 -7.37
N PRO A 450 10.66 6.06 -7.02
CA PRO A 450 9.68 5.36 -7.83
C PRO A 450 9.48 5.95 -9.24
N TRP A 451 9.98 7.18 -9.47
CA TRP A 451 9.87 7.91 -10.75
C TRP A 451 11.26 8.32 -11.24
N PRO A 452 12.10 7.36 -11.66
CA PRO A 452 13.41 7.69 -12.20
C PRO A 452 13.27 8.53 -13.48
N THR A 453 14.22 9.41 -13.68
CA THR A 453 14.37 10.09 -14.98
C THR A 453 14.77 9.03 -16.01
N VAL A 454 13.95 8.88 -17.04
CA VAL A 454 14.29 8.03 -18.18
C VAL A 454 15.44 8.71 -18.90
N SER A 455 16.66 8.18 -18.83
CA SER A 455 17.71 8.53 -19.80
C SER A 455 17.16 8.14 -21.17
N ASP A 456 17.10 9.11 -22.08
CA ASP A 456 16.54 8.99 -23.42
C ASP A 456 16.72 7.58 -23.97
N CYS A 457 15.61 6.84 -24.13
CA CYS A 457 15.62 5.64 -24.92
C CYS A 457 15.91 6.07 -26.37
N PRO A 458 16.95 5.55 -27.02
CA PRO A 458 17.03 5.67 -28.46
C PRO A 458 15.77 5.02 -29.05
N GLY A 459 15.08 5.80 -29.89
CA GLY A 459 13.79 5.53 -30.52
C GLY A 459 13.68 4.23 -31.30
#